data_599bb86afecb85bbe8387fb27e93fc17
#
_entry.id   599bb86afecb85bbe8387fb27e93fc17
#
_cell.length_a   1.000
_cell.length_b   1.000
_cell.length_c   1.000
_cell.angle_alpha   90.00
_cell.angle_beta   90.00
_cell.angle_gamma   90.00
#
_symmetry.space_group_name_H-M   'P 1'
#
loop_
_entity.id
_entity.type
_entity.pdbx_description
1 polymer ?
#
loop_
_entity_poly.entity_id
_entity_poly.type
_entity_poly.pdbx_seq_one_letter_code
_entity_poly.pdbx_strand_id
1 'polypeptide(L)'
;FTNFLSDGFRERLTLFWSNHFVTEYYDYNRSQYLYQYHSRLQQYSLGNFKEFVSAIGLEPAMLMYLNGYSNKKKAPNENYARELYELFTLGEGNGYTSSDITETSRALTGYNKYSNGNGSAIIFNENTFDAGEKTIFGKTGNWGYQDIIDILFQEKKELIANFICEKLYRYFVSPVLNKEITSELASTFISNNFELVPVYQQLFKSEHFFDLNSSNVLIKSPIDL
;
A
#
# COMPACT_ATOMS: atom_id res chain seq x y z
N PHE A 1 9.46 -3.00 -19.88
CA PHE A 1 9.28 -4.26 -20.66
C PHE A 1 10.58 -5.06 -20.76
N THR A 2 11.72 -4.42 -21.04
CA THR A 2 13.04 -5.08 -21.10
C THR A 2 13.46 -5.69 -19.78
N ASN A 3 13.16 -5.06 -18.64
CA ASN A 3 13.47 -5.59 -17.30
C ASN A 3 12.63 -6.81 -16.93
N PHE A 4 11.41 -6.92 -17.47
CA PHE A 4 10.54 -8.07 -17.26
C PHE A 4 11.15 -9.39 -17.77
N LEU A 5 11.97 -9.31 -18.82
CA LEU A 5 12.68 -10.47 -19.38
C LEU A 5 13.95 -10.82 -18.60
N SER A 6 14.56 -9.84 -17.91
CA SER A 6 15.84 -10.04 -17.19
C SER A 6 15.69 -10.31 -15.69
N ASP A 7 14.63 -9.82 -15.05
CA ASP A 7 14.32 -10.00 -13.61
C ASP A 7 12.83 -10.36 -13.42
N GLY A 8 12.37 -11.37 -14.14
CA GLY A 8 10.95 -11.69 -14.31
C GLY A 8 10.16 -11.84 -13.02
N PHE A 9 10.76 -12.39 -11.94
CA PHE A 9 10.05 -12.56 -10.67
C PHE A 9 9.79 -11.22 -9.97
N ARG A 10 10.81 -10.37 -9.86
CA ARG A 10 10.66 -9.03 -9.26
C ARG A 10 9.65 -8.19 -10.05
N GLU A 11 9.75 -8.20 -11.39
CA GLU A 11 8.85 -7.46 -12.25
C GLU A 11 7.41 -7.95 -12.15
N ARG A 12 7.23 -9.26 -11.99
CA ARG A 12 5.90 -9.85 -11.75
C ARG A 12 5.29 -9.38 -10.43
N LEU A 13 6.08 -9.32 -9.37
CA LEU A 13 5.66 -8.75 -8.10
C LEU A 13 5.40 -7.24 -8.21
N THR A 14 6.24 -6.52 -8.95
CA THR A 14 6.05 -5.07 -9.20
C THR A 14 4.73 -4.82 -9.92
N LEU A 15 4.36 -5.65 -10.89
CA LEU A 15 3.06 -5.59 -11.56
C LEU A 15 1.90 -5.83 -10.58
N PHE A 16 2.01 -6.83 -9.71
CA PHE A 16 1.02 -7.05 -8.65
C PHE A 16 0.87 -5.80 -7.77
N TRP A 17 1.98 -5.23 -7.30
CA TRP A 17 1.96 -4.06 -6.44
C TRP A 17 1.49 -2.78 -7.18
N SER A 18 1.71 -2.66 -8.47
CA SER A 18 1.16 -1.56 -9.27
C SER A 18 -0.37 -1.62 -9.40
N ASN A 19 -0.94 -2.83 -9.37
CA ASN A 19 -2.38 -3.03 -9.31
C ASN A 19 -2.96 -2.85 -7.90
N HIS A 20 -2.12 -2.96 -6.87
CA HIS A 20 -2.51 -2.73 -5.49
C HIS A 20 -2.41 -1.25 -5.09
N PHE A 21 -1.29 -0.61 -5.39
CA PHE A 21 -1.04 0.81 -5.17
C PHE A 21 -1.26 1.59 -6.48
N VAL A 22 -2.51 1.70 -6.89
CA VAL A 22 -2.87 2.32 -8.18
C VAL A 22 -2.63 3.82 -8.16
N THR A 23 -2.13 4.37 -9.26
CA THR A 23 -2.14 5.80 -9.57
C THR A 23 -2.48 6.00 -11.04
N GLU A 24 -3.00 7.17 -11.40
CA GLU A 24 -3.33 7.51 -12.79
C GLU A 24 -2.42 8.63 -13.31
N TYR A 25 -1.77 8.38 -14.45
CA TYR A 25 -0.80 9.32 -15.02
C TYR A 25 -1.40 10.70 -15.31
N TYR A 26 -2.67 10.76 -15.71
CA TYR A 26 -3.34 12.02 -16.02
C TYR A 26 -3.47 12.97 -14.83
N ASP A 27 -3.50 12.46 -13.59
CA ASP A 27 -3.62 13.28 -12.39
C ASP A 27 -2.35 14.07 -12.06
N TYR A 28 -1.18 13.52 -12.35
CA TYR A 28 0.10 14.19 -12.10
C TYR A 28 0.83 14.62 -13.37
N ASN A 29 0.54 14.01 -14.53
CA ASN A 29 1.04 14.35 -15.88
C ASN A 29 2.54 14.67 -15.95
N ARG A 30 3.37 13.86 -15.26
CA ARG A 30 4.82 14.03 -15.16
C ARG A 30 5.50 12.66 -15.24
N SER A 31 6.27 12.43 -16.32
CA SER A 31 7.00 11.18 -16.52
C SER A 31 8.02 10.91 -15.41
N GLN A 32 8.59 11.96 -14.79
CA GLN A 32 9.49 11.83 -13.66
C GLN A 32 8.78 11.18 -12.45
N TYR A 33 7.55 11.58 -12.14
CA TYR A 33 6.78 11.00 -11.02
C TYR A 33 6.40 9.55 -11.32
N LEU A 34 6.00 9.24 -12.56
CA LEU A 34 5.75 7.88 -12.98
C LEU A 34 6.98 6.99 -12.81
N TYR A 35 8.15 7.46 -13.25
CA TYR A 35 9.40 6.72 -13.11
C TYR A 35 9.79 6.51 -11.64
N GLN A 36 9.72 7.56 -10.81
CA GLN A 36 10.02 7.47 -9.38
C GLN A 36 9.07 6.50 -8.69
N TYR A 37 7.77 6.59 -8.99
CA TYR A 37 6.75 5.71 -8.44
C TYR A 37 7.01 4.25 -8.77
N HIS A 38 7.24 3.95 -10.06
CA HIS A 38 7.57 2.59 -10.49
C HIS A 38 8.87 2.05 -9.84
N SER A 39 9.91 2.89 -9.76
CA SER A 39 11.16 2.52 -9.09
C SER A 39 10.95 2.21 -7.60
N ARG A 40 10.02 2.92 -6.95
CA ARG A 40 9.65 2.66 -5.57
C ARG A 40 8.90 1.33 -5.41
N LEU A 41 7.97 1.02 -6.33
CA LEU A 41 7.29 -0.28 -6.38
C LEU A 41 8.30 -1.44 -6.53
N GLN A 42 9.27 -1.32 -7.44
CA GLN A 42 10.34 -2.30 -7.61
C GLN A 42 11.21 -2.46 -6.35
N GLN A 43 11.60 -1.35 -5.73
CA GLN A 43 12.46 -1.34 -4.55
C GLN A 43 11.83 -2.13 -3.40
N TYR A 44 10.54 -1.91 -3.14
CA TYR A 44 9.85 -2.49 -1.99
C TYR A 44 9.11 -3.80 -2.29
N SER A 45 9.02 -4.23 -3.54
CA SER A 45 8.30 -5.45 -3.92
C SER A 45 8.76 -6.73 -3.22
N LEU A 46 10.00 -6.74 -2.71
CA LEU A 46 10.63 -7.83 -1.94
C LEU A 46 11.02 -7.39 -0.52
N GLY A 47 10.60 -6.22 -0.08
CA GLY A 47 10.98 -5.63 1.21
C GLY A 47 9.94 -5.80 2.31
N ASN A 48 10.00 -4.87 3.25
CA ASN A 48 9.03 -4.77 4.36
C ASN A 48 7.77 -4.03 3.93
N PHE A 49 6.60 -4.62 4.16
CA PHE A 49 5.34 -4.03 3.70
C PHE A 49 4.95 -2.75 4.45
N LYS A 50 5.27 -2.64 5.74
CA LYS A 50 5.04 -1.41 6.51
C LYS A 50 5.86 -0.24 5.95
N GLU A 51 7.14 -0.49 5.67
CA GLU A 51 8.01 0.49 5.02
C GLU A 51 7.52 0.82 3.61
N PHE A 52 6.99 -0.17 2.89
CA PHE A 52 6.42 0.02 1.57
C PHE A 52 5.23 0.97 1.60
N VAL A 53 4.25 0.73 2.48
CA VAL A 53 3.09 1.61 2.66
C VAL A 53 3.54 3.03 3.04
N SER A 54 4.50 3.14 3.96
CA SER A 54 5.06 4.43 4.36
C SER A 54 5.74 5.17 3.21
N ALA A 55 6.53 4.49 2.40
CA ALA A 55 7.26 5.10 1.30
C ALA A 55 6.36 5.51 0.13
N ILE A 56 5.45 4.60 -0.26
CA ILE A 56 4.61 4.81 -1.46
C ILE A 56 3.59 5.93 -1.26
N GLY A 57 3.08 6.10 -0.04
CA GLY A 57 2.06 7.11 0.26
C GLY A 57 2.56 8.55 0.19
N LEU A 58 3.86 8.77 0.32
CA LEU A 58 4.49 10.09 0.16
C LEU A 58 5.06 10.34 -1.23
N GLU A 59 4.96 9.37 -2.15
CA GLU A 59 5.38 9.61 -3.52
C GLU A 59 4.48 10.68 -4.18
N PRO A 60 5.05 11.60 -4.95
CA PRO A 60 4.28 12.68 -5.58
C PRO A 60 3.12 12.19 -6.43
N ALA A 61 3.29 11.06 -7.14
CA ALA A 61 2.24 10.46 -7.94
C ALA A 61 1.02 10.09 -7.08
N MET A 62 1.23 9.43 -5.93
CA MET A 62 0.19 9.05 -4.99
C MET A 62 -0.47 10.26 -4.33
N LEU A 63 0.34 11.23 -3.86
CA LEU A 63 -0.17 12.45 -3.23
C LEU A 63 -1.04 13.29 -4.18
N MET A 64 -0.75 13.27 -5.47
CA MET A 64 -1.57 13.97 -6.47
C MET A 64 -2.81 13.17 -6.83
N TYR A 65 -2.69 11.88 -7.09
CA TYR A 65 -3.79 11.00 -7.45
C TYR A 65 -4.90 10.97 -6.38
N LEU A 66 -4.52 10.86 -5.10
CA LEU A 66 -5.47 10.77 -3.98
C LEU A 66 -5.70 12.12 -3.26
N ASN A 67 -5.38 13.24 -3.90
CA ASN A 67 -5.59 14.59 -3.35
C ASN A 67 -4.86 14.88 -2.03
N GLY A 68 -3.86 14.07 -1.65
CA GLY A 68 -3.01 14.32 -0.49
C GLY A 68 -2.29 15.65 -0.57
N TYR A 69 -1.90 16.08 -1.77
CA TYR A 69 -1.31 17.40 -2.02
C TYR A 69 -2.25 18.56 -1.65
N SER A 70 -3.55 18.41 -1.75
CA SER A 70 -4.54 19.43 -1.37
C SER A 70 -4.96 19.34 0.10
N ASN A 71 -4.52 18.33 0.84
CA ASN A 71 -4.90 18.07 2.23
C ASN A 71 -4.21 19.06 3.18
N LYS A 72 -5.00 19.94 3.82
CA LYS A 72 -4.52 21.05 4.68
C LYS A 72 -5.36 21.16 5.94
N LYS A 73 -4.77 21.65 7.05
CA LYS A 73 -5.46 21.81 8.35
C LYS A 73 -6.79 22.58 8.31
N LYS A 74 -6.95 23.52 7.37
CA LYS A 74 -8.20 24.29 7.22
C LYS A 74 -9.25 23.61 6.35
N ALA A 75 -8.85 22.60 5.58
CA ALA A 75 -9.70 21.84 4.69
C ALA A 75 -9.11 20.41 4.54
N PRO A 76 -9.25 19.56 5.57
CA PRO A 76 -8.79 18.17 5.49
C PRO A 76 -9.51 17.44 4.36
N ASN A 77 -8.76 16.61 3.64
CA ASN A 77 -9.26 15.77 2.56
C ASN A 77 -9.11 14.29 2.95
N GLU A 78 -10.22 13.56 2.97
CA GLU A 78 -10.28 12.18 3.45
C GLU A 78 -9.86 11.15 2.41
N ASN A 79 -9.69 11.53 1.14
CA ASN A 79 -9.51 10.56 0.07
C ASN A 79 -8.34 9.61 0.34
N TYR A 80 -7.15 10.15 0.58
CA TYR A 80 -5.99 9.29 0.88
C TYR A 80 -6.16 8.49 2.18
N ALA A 81 -6.75 9.06 3.24
CA ALA A 81 -6.99 8.34 4.48
C ALA A 81 -7.93 7.13 4.27
N ARG A 82 -8.97 7.31 3.46
CA ARG A 82 -9.92 6.27 3.09
C ARG A 82 -9.23 5.16 2.31
N GLU A 83 -8.52 5.51 1.24
CA GLU A 83 -7.84 4.53 0.39
C GLU A 83 -6.72 3.79 1.13
N LEU A 84 -6.03 4.44 2.06
CA LEU A 84 -5.05 3.80 2.93
C LEU A 84 -5.68 2.61 3.69
N TYR A 85 -6.91 2.77 4.17
CA TYR A 85 -7.61 1.69 4.88
C TYR A 85 -8.31 0.73 3.93
N GLU A 86 -9.09 1.23 2.98
CA GLU A 86 -9.98 0.42 2.14
C GLU A 86 -9.23 -0.38 1.07
N LEU A 87 -8.28 0.24 0.37
CA LEU A 87 -7.61 -0.41 -0.75
C LEU A 87 -6.22 -0.94 -0.39
N PHE A 88 -5.49 -0.25 0.50
CA PHE A 88 -4.07 -0.55 0.68
C PHE A 88 -3.77 -1.43 1.88
N THR A 89 -4.62 -1.45 2.93
CA THR A 89 -4.24 -2.17 4.15
C THR A 89 -5.30 -3.06 4.79
N LEU A 90 -6.56 -2.62 4.91
CA LEU A 90 -7.57 -3.33 5.71
C LEU A 90 -8.66 -4.01 4.87
N GLY A 91 -9.02 -3.41 3.74
CA GLY A 91 -10.23 -3.75 2.99
C GLY A 91 -11.43 -2.90 3.37
N GLU A 92 -12.37 -2.72 2.45
CA GLU A 92 -13.57 -1.90 2.64
C GLU A 92 -14.41 -2.39 3.83
N GLY A 93 -14.80 -1.44 4.70
CA GLY A 93 -15.67 -1.70 5.86
C GLY A 93 -15.02 -2.54 6.97
N ASN A 94 -13.71 -2.74 6.97
CA ASN A 94 -13.03 -3.70 7.81
C ASN A 94 -12.15 -3.04 8.90
N GLY A 95 -12.68 -2.94 10.12
CA GLY A 95 -11.91 -2.60 11.32
C GLY A 95 -11.56 -1.12 11.51
N TYR A 96 -12.21 -0.21 10.81
CA TYR A 96 -12.11 1.25 10.97
C TYR A 96 -13.49 1.89 10.99
N THR A 97 -13.58 3.12 11.49
CA THR A 97 -14.79 3.94 11.54
C THR A 97 -14.62 5.19 10.67
N SER A 98 -15.74 5.87 10.37
CA SER A 98 -15.67 7.18 9.71
C SER A 98 -14.87 8.20 10.52
N SER A 99 -14.92 8.11 11.86
CA SER A 99 -14.10 8.96 12.73
C SER A 99 -12.61 8.67 12.55
N ASP A 100 -12.20 7.41 12.44
CA ASP A 100 -10.80 7.05 12.18
C ASP A 100 -10.31 7.65 10.85
N ILE A 101 -11.16 7.63 9.81
CA ILE A 101 -10.82 8.25 8.51
C ILE A 101 -10.65 9.76 8.65
N THR A 102 -11.59 10.44 9.31
CA THR A 102 -11.55 11.90 9.51
C THR A 102 -10.31 12.31 10.30
N GLU A 103 -10.03 11.66 11.43
CA GLU A 103 -8.88 11.95 12.27
C GLU A 103 -7.55 11.62 11.55
N THR A 104 -7.52 10.53 10.77
CA THR A 104 -6.36 10.20 9.94
C THR A 104 -6.15 11.25 8.86
N SER A 105 -7.20 11.75 8.20
CA SER A 105 -7.05 12.81 7.20
C SER A 105 -6.39 14.07 7.78
N ARG A 106 -6.69 14.42 9.03
CA ARG A 106 -6.04 15.51 9.76
C ARG A 106 -4.57 15.25 10.02
N ALA A 107 -4.21 14.01 10.38
CA ALA A 107 -2.82 13.61 10.60
C ALA A 107 -1.98 13.58 9.32
N LEU A 108 -2.63 13.37 8.17
CA LEU A 108 -2.00 13.32 6.85
C LEU A 108 -1.90 14.70 6.17
N THR A 109 -2.29 15.79 6.84
CA THR A 109 -2.15 17.15 6.31
C THR A 109 -0.68 17.58 6.20
N GLY A 110 -0.39 18.57 5.36
CA GLY A 110 0.92 19.23 5.31
C GLY A 110 1.84 18.82 4.17
N TYR A 111 1.58 17.76 3.43
CA TYR A 111 2.43 17.33 2.29
C TYR A 111 2.03 18.06 1.00
N ASN A 112 2.32 19.36 0.90
CA ASN A 112 1.81 20.23 -0.16
C ASN A 112 2.76 21.33 -0.62
N LYS A 113 4.06 21.17 -0.42
CA LYS A 113 5.07 22.15 -0.85
C LYS A 113 6.05 21.44 -1.80
N TYR A 114 6.36 22.09 -2.93
CA TYR A 114 7.42 21.63 -3.82
C TYR A 114 8.80 21.98 -3.28
N SER A 115 9.74 21.05 -3.33
CA SER A 115 11.11 21.26 -2.84
C SER A 115 11.88 22.35 -3.62
N ASN A 116 11.71 22.41 -4.95
CA ASN A 116 12.47 23.27 -5.85
C ASN A 116 11.61 23.98 -6.91
N GLY A 117 10.42 24.43 -6.59
CA GLY A 117 9.56 25.19 -7.52
C GLY A 117 9.10 24.48 -8.79
N ASN A 118 9.83 23.50 -9.29
CA ASN A 118 9.57 22.75 -10.53
C ASN A 118 9.07 21.29 -10.29
N GLY A 119 8.56 20.99 -9.10
CA GLY A 119 7.87 19.72 -8.83
C GLY A 119 8.80 18.51 -8.78
N SER A 120 10.01 18.66 -8.26
CA SER A 120 10.93 17.53 -8.10
C SER A 120 10.58 16.61 -6.92
N ALA A 121 10.01 17.14 -5.85
CA ALA A 121 9.48 16.38 -4.73
C ALA A 121 8.37 17.17 -4.04
N ILE A 122 7.42 16.50 -3.44
CA ILE A 122 6.44 17.09 -2.51
C ILE A 122 6.98 16.89 -1.10
N ILE A 123 7.12 17.99 -0.36
CA ILE A 123 7.68 17.98 0.99
C ILE A 123 6.69 18.51 2.01
N PHE A 124 6.95 18.21 3.27
CA PHE A 124 6.16 18.65 4.40
C PHE A 124 6.20 20.17 4.57
N ASN A 125 5.04 20.76 4.88
CA ASN A 125 4.82 22.16 5.13
C ASN A 125 4.07 22.32 6.46
N GLU A 126 4.80 22.60 7.51
CA GLU A 126 4.29 22.77 8.87
C GLU A 126 3.15 23.80 8.96
N ASN A 127 3.17 24.85 8.15
CA ASN A 127 2.14 25.89 8.17
C ASN A 127 0.75 25.36 7.78
N THR A 128 0.66 24.23 7.10
CA THR A 128 -0.59 23.62 6.64
C THR A 128 -0.90 22.31 7.35
N PHE A 129 -0.03 21.86 8.25
CA PHE A 129 -0.21 20.68 9.08
C PHE A 129 -1.17 20.96 10.25
N ASP A 130 -2.04 20.00 10.56
CA ASP A 130 -2.87 19.99 11.75
C ASP A 130 -2.11 19.34 12.91
N ALA A 131 -1.53 20.18 13.76
CA ALA A 131 -0.80 19.76 14.96
C ALA A 131 -1.70 19.50 16.19
N GLY A 132 -3.03 19.57 16.04
CA GLY A 132 -3.98 19.29 17.11
C GLY A 132 -4.00 17.80 17.49
N GLU A 133 -4.57 17.52 18.66
CA GLU A 133 -4.80 16.16 19.13
C GLU A 133 -5.80 15.40 18.22
N LYS A 134 -5.57 14.12 18.00
CA LYS A 134 -6.37 13.23 17.16
C LYS A 134 -6.51 11.88 17.84
N THR A 135 -7.69 11.26 17.71
CA THR A 135 -7.94 9.92 18.23
C THR A 135 -8.17 8.95 17.05
N ILE A 136 -7.26 8.00 16.88
CA ILE A 136 -7.25 7.03 15.76
C ILE A 136 -7.08 5.63 16.35
N PHE A 137 -8.00 4.72 16.03
CA PHE A 137 -8.04 3.36 16.61
C PHE A 137 -7.94 3.35 18.13
N GLY A 138 -8.56 4.33 18.79
CA GLY A 138 -8.53 4.47 20.25
C GLY A 138 -7.23 5.04 20.82
N LYS A 139 -6.27 5.43 20.01
CA LYS A 139 -5.03 6.09 20.44
C LYS A 139 -5.15 7.60 20.25
N THR A 140 -4.88 8.35 21.31
CA THR A 140 -4.99 9.81 21.31
C THR A 140 -3.62 10.46 21.41
N GLY A 141 -3.34 11.44 20.55
CA GLY A 141 -2.08 12.18 20.51
C GLY A 141 -1.99 13.15 19.33
N ASN A 142 -0.87 13.85 19.25
CA ASN A 142 -0.60 14.82 18.16
C ASN A 142 0.05 14.11 16.96
N TRP A 143 -0.70 13.18 16.37
CA TRP A 143 -0.23 12.26 15.35
C TRP A 143 0.04 12.96 14.00
N GLY A 144 1.12 12.54 13.33
CA GLY A 144 1.46 12.85 11.95
C GLY A 144 1.56 11.59 11.08
N TYR A 145 2.07 11.72 9.87
CA TYR A 145 2.09 10.66 8.88
C TYR A 145 2.70 9.33 9.39
N GLN A 146 3.91 9.39 9.96
CA GLN A 146 4.58 8.16 10.41
C GLN A 146 3.86 7.52 11.59
N ASP A 147 3.32 8.33 12.51
CA ASP A 147 2.57 7.82 13.64
C ASP A 147 1.33 7.04 13.19
N ILE A 148 0.65 7.50 12.13
CA ILE A 148 -0.50 6.78 11.57
C ILE A 148 -0.10 5.41 11.04
N ILE A 149 1.01 5.32 10.32
CA ILE A 149 1.52 4.03 9.83
C ILE A 149 1.86 3.11 11.00
N ASP A 150 2.51 3.63 12.04
CA ASP A 150 2.90 2.86 13.21
C ASP A 150 1.68 2.35 13.99
N ILE A 151 0.70 3.22 14.26
CA ILE A 151 -0.56 2.87 14.94
C ILE A 151 -1.34 1.84 14.12
N LEU A 152 -1.49 2.04 12.80
CA LEU A 152 -2.20 1.14 11.91
C LEU A 152 -1.62 -0.28 11.95
N PHE A 153 -0.31 -0.42 11.79
CA PHE A 153 0.38 -1.72 11.81
C PHE A 153 0.45 -2.35 13.20
N GLN A 154 0.35 -1.56 14.27
CA GLN A 154 0.26 -2.07 15.63
C GLN A 154 -1.14 -2.57 15.98
N GLU A 155 -2.18 -1.76 15.71
CA GLU A 155 -3.55 -2.03 16.16
C GLU A 155 -4.34 -2.93 15.20
N LYS A 156 -3.91 -3.03 13.94
CA LYS A 156 -4.65 -3.75 12.88
C LYS A 156 -3.83 -4.83 12.18
N LYS A 157 -2.76 -5.32 12.81
CA LYS A 157 -1.78 -6.24 12.21
C LYS A 157 -2.41 -7.50 11.60
N GLU A 158 -3.40 -8.10 12.28
CA GLU A 158 -4.07 -9.31 11.78
C GLU A 158 -4.93 -9.02 10.55
N LEU A 159 -5.63 -7.89 10.53
CA LEU A 159 -6.46 -7.49 9.39
C LEU A 159 -5.59 -7.19 8.17
N ILE A 160 -4.50 -6.45 8.36
CA ILE A 160 -3.53 -6.15 7.29
C ILE A 160 -2.96 -7.45 6.71
N ALA A 161 -2.49 -8.35 7.57
CA ALA A 161 -1.86 -9.59 7.14
C ALA A 161 -2.83 -10.47 6.36
N ASN A 162 -4.06 -10.65 6.85
CA ASN A 162 -5.08 -11.42 6.14
C ASN A 162 -5.42 -10.78 4.79
N PHE A 163 -5.67 -9.48 4.75
CA PHE A 163 -6.03 -8.77 3.53
C PHE A 163 -4.96 -8.89 2.44
N ILE A 164 -3.70 -8.69 2.79
CA ILE A 164 -2.59 -8.78 1.84
C ILE A 164 -2.35 -10.22 1.40
N CYS A 165 -2.36 -11.20 2.31
CA CYS A 165 -2.16 -12.61 1.96
C CYS A 165 -3.31 -13.16 1.12
N GLU A 166 -4.55 -12.76 1.35
CA GLU A 166 -5.68 -13.09 0.48
C GLU A 166 -5.53 -12.51 -0.92
N LYS A 167 -5.07 -11.25 -1.05
CA LYS A 167 -4.80 -10.63 -2.36
C LYS A 167 -3.68 -11.34 -3.11
N LEU A 168 -2.59 -11.69 -2.44
CA LEU A 168 -1.48 -12.48 -3.01
C LEU A 168 -1.98 -13.85 -3.50
N TYR A 169 -2.75 -14.54 -2.67
CA TYR A 169 -3.31 -15.84 -3.04
C TYR A 169 -4.22 -15.73 -4.26
N ARG A 170 -5.14 -14.77 -4.29
CA ARG A 170 -6.05 -14.56 -5.44
C ARG A 170 -5.31 -14.23 -6.73
N TYR A 171 -4.24 -13.49 -6.65
CA TYR A 171 -3.47 -13.06 -7.82
C TYR A 171 -2.57 -14.17 -8.38
N PHE A 172 -1.95 -14.97 -7.50
CA PHE A 172 -0.94 -15.93 -7.93
C PHE A 172 -1.40 -17.38 -7.95
N VAL A 173 -2.47 -17.75 -7.23
CA VAL A 173 -2.89 -19.13 -7.04
C VAL A 173 -4.29 -19.39 -7.59
N SER A 174 -5.33 -18.80 -6.98
CA SER A 174 -6.72 -19.09 -7.32
C SER A 174 -7.66 -17.94 -6.93
N PRO A 175 -8.67 -17.61 -7.75
CA PRO A 175 -9.70 -16.63 -7.38
C PRO A 175 -10.55 -17.10 -6.19
N VAL A 176 -10.60 -18.41 -5.94
CA VAL A 176 -11.32 -19.03 -4.80
C VAL A 176 -10.33 -19.20 -3.65
N LEU A 177 -10.57 -18.52 -2.53
CA LEU A 177 -9.67 -18.57 -1.37
C LEU A 177 -9.67 -19.93 -0.68
N ASN A 178 -8.48 -20.42 -0.35
CA ASN A 178 -8.27 -21.38 0.71
C ASN A 178 -7.92 -20.64 2.00
N LYS A 179 -8.89 -20.57 2.92
CA LYS A 179 -8.75 -19.80 4.16
C LYS A 179 -7.68 -20.34 5.11
N GLU A 180 -7.45 -21.63 5.12
CA GLU A 180 -6.41 -22.26 5.94
C GLU A 180 -5.03 -21.77 5.48
N ILE A 181 -4.74 -21.91 4.20
CA ILE A 181 -3.47 -21.44 3.60
C ILE A 181 -3.28 -19.94 3.79
N THR A 182 -4.30 -19.13 3.53
CA THR A 182 -4.16 -17.67 3.67
C THR A 182 -3.95 -17.24 5.11
N SER A 183 -4.54 -17.94 6.10
CA SER A 183 -4.30 -17.70 7.52
C SER A 183 -2.89 -18.09 7.95
N GLU A 184 -2.33 -19.17 7.41
CA GLU A 184 -0.93 -19.56 7.65
C GLU A 184 0.05 -18.53 7.07
N LEU A 185 -0.20 -18.05 5.85
CA LEU A 185 0.57 -16.98 5.21
C LEU A 185 0.52 -15.69 6.05
N ALA A 186 -0.67 -15.31 6.56
CA ALA A 186 -0.84 -14.15 7.44
C ALA A 186 -0.06 -14.30 8.75
N SER A 187 -0.05 -15.49 9.34
CA SER A 187 0.74 -15.80 10.54
C SER A 187 2.24 -15.67 10.28
N THR A 188 2.72 -16.15 9.12
CA THR A 188 4.11 -15.97 8.69
C THR A 188 4.44 -14.49 8.47
N PHE A 189 3.53 -13.73 7.88
CA PHE A 189 3.71 -12.29 7.63
C PHE A 189 3.87 -11.51 8.94
N ILE A 190 3.00 -11.77 9.91
CA ILE A 190 3.07 -11.13 11.25
C ILE A 190 4.35 -11.53 11.99
N SER A 191 4.68 -12.83 12.03
CA SER A 191 5.84 -13.33 12.77
C SER A 191 7.18 -12.85 12.21
N ASN A 192 7.21 -12.43 10.94
CA ASN A 192 8.37 -11.83 10.28
C ASN A 192 8.23 -10.29 10.16
N ASN A 193 7.49 -9.63 11.04
CA ASN A 193 7.35 -8.16 11.08
C ASN A 193 7.00 -7.54 9.71
N PHE A 194 6.10 -8.17 8.97
CA PHE A 194 5.64 -7.74 7.64
C PHE A 194 6.73 -7.78 6.54
N GLU A 195 7.74 -8.64 6.67
CA GLU A 195 8.66 -8.96 5.57
C GLU A 195 7.93 -9.79 4.50
N LEU A 196 7.99 -9.36 3.24
CA LEU A 196 7.28 -10.01 2.13
C LEU A 196 7.96 -11.30 1.67
N VAL A 197 9.29 -11.38 1.70
CA VAL A 197 10.04 -12.53 1.20
C VAL A 197 9.65 -13.84 1.87
N PRO A 198 9.51 -13.95 3.21
CA PRO A 198 9.05 -15.18 3.85
C PRO A 198 7.67 -15.65 3.36
N VAL A 199 6.74 -14.72 3.14
CA VAL A 199 5.40 -15.03 2.61
C VAL A 199 5.48 -15.57 1.18
N TYR A 200 6.28 -14.93 0.32
CA TYR A 200 6.50 -15.42 -1.04
C TYR A 200 7.17 -16.78 -1.06
N GLN A 201 8.16 -17.02 -0.19
CA GLN A 201 8.81 -18.31 -0.10
C GLN A 201 7.86 -19.42 0.33
N GLN A 202 7.00 -19.16 1.33
CA GLN A 202 5.99 -20.11 1.75
C GLN A 202 4.98 -20.38 0.64
N LEU A 203 4.47 -19.34 -0.03
CA LEU A 203 3.47 -19.48 -1.08
C LEU A 203 4.03 -20.24 -2.29
N PHE A 204 5.13 -19.76 -2.88
CA PHE A 204 5.65 -20.27 -4.16
C PHE A 204 6.45 -21.57 -4.05
N LYS A 205 6.83 -22.02 -2.84
CA LYS A 205 7.46 -23.33 -2.61
C LYS A 205 6.49 -24.38 -2.06
N SER A 206 5.23 -24.01 -1.81
CA SER A 206 4.23 -24.93 -1.29
C SER A 206 3.81 -25.96 -2.35
N GLU A 207 3.51 -27.19 -1.92
CA GLU A 207 2.92 -28.21 -2.80
C GLU A 207 1.62 -27.73 -3.42
N HIS A 208 0.82 -26.98 -2.67
CA HIS A 208 -0.43 -26.41 -3.13
C HIS A 208 -0.28 -25.47 -4.35
N PHE A 209 0.82 -24.72 -4.45
CA PHE A 209 1.09 -23.86 -5.59
C PHE A 209 1.29 -24.66 -6.89
N PHE A 210 1.83 -25.88 -6.77
CA PHE A 210 2.08 -26.78 -7.89
C PHE A 210 0.97 -27.83 -8.10
N ASP A 211 -0.11 -27.80 -7.30
CA ASP A 211 -1.24 -28.73 -7.46
C ASP A 211 -1.93 -28.47 -8.80
N LEU A 212 -2.15 -29.57 -9.56
CA LEU A 212 -2.84 -29.50 -10.85
C LEU A 212 -4.27 -28.95 -10.74
N ASN A 213 -4.93 -29.11 -9.59
CA ASN A 213 -6.24 -28.51 -9.33
C ASN A 213 -6.20 -26.98 -9.19
N SER A 214 -5.05 -26.43 -8.86
CA SER A 214 -4.78 -24.99 -8.83
C SER A 214 -4.27 -24.45 -10.18
N SER A 215 -4.00 -25.34 -11.14
CA SER A 215 -3.53 -24.97 -12.48
C SER A 215 -4.68 -24.53 -13.38
N ASN A 216 -4.42 -23.56 -14.26
CA ASN A 216 -5.38 -23.07 -15.29
C ASN A 216 -6.66 -22.43 -14.73
N VAL A 217 -6.69 -22.01 -13.45
CA VAL A 217 -7.84 -21.35 -12.83
C VAL A 217 -7.78 -19.81 -12.95
N LEU A 218 -6.60 -19.27 -13.29
CA LEU A 218 -6.39 -17.84 -13.46
C LEU A 218 -6.48 -17.44 -14.94
N ILE A 219 -7.32 -16.44 -15.22
CA ILE A 219 -7.36 -15.81 -16.55
C ILE A 219 -6.18 -14.82 -16.61
N LYS A 220 -5.25 -15.08 -17.53
CA LYS A 220 -4.10 -14.18 -17.73
C LYS A 220 -4.51 -12.93 -18.51
N SER A 221 -4.00 -11.79 -18.10
CA SER A 221 -4.08 -10.56 -18.89
C SER A 221 -3.07 -10.61 -20.06
N PRO A 222 -3.19 -9.73 -21.06
CA PRO A 222 -2.20 -9.65 -22.15
C PRO A 222 -0.77 -9.34 -21.68
N ILE A 223 -0.61 -8.74 -20.50
CA ILE A 223 0.71 -8.46 -19.90
C ILE A 223 1.28 -9.71 -19.21
N ASP A 224 0.44 -10.70 -18.91
CA ASP A 224 0.82 -11.97 -18.28
C ASP A 224 1.32 -13.02 -19.29
N LEU A 225 1.17 -12.73 -20.58
CA LEU A 225 1.60 -13.56 -21.71
C LEU A 225 2.96 -13.14 -22.23
#